data_8ff9e4c2e1e28eb6b83c13b5086c49f7
#
_entry.id   8ff9e4c2e1e28eb6b83c13b5086c49f7
#
_cell.length_a   1.000
_cell.length_b   1.000
_cell.length_c   1.000
_cell.angle_alpha   90.00
_cell.angle_beta   90.00
_cell.angle_gamma   90.00
#
_symmetry.space_group_name_H-M   'P 1'
#
loop_
_entity.id
_entity.type
_entity.pdbx_description
1 polymer ?
#
loop_
_entity_poly.entity_id
_entity_poly.type
_entity_poly.pdbx_seq_one_letter_code
_entity_poly.pdbx_strand_id
1 'polypeptide(L)'
;MWAILRMPMRQDRPAPLRLTNDGAESAANLCASIYVFDTAEEMQECCSCEVTANGYLDLSVNTNLINNILDHGTKPTRGIIKELSGVVPPSGVCNPTAIILENGIKGWLTHVQKAATAGTFSLTETPLTDSVLSGTEWIYNLEETCSFVQSLGTGTGVCSCADAGD
;
A
#
# COMPACT_ATOMS: atom_id res chain seq x y z
N MET A 1 2.86 3.18 12.10
CA MET A 1 1.40 3.00 12.17
C MET A 1 1.03 1.90 11.21
N TRP A 2 0.17 0.97 11.59
CA TRP A 2 -0.19 -0.16 10.74
C TRP A 2 -1.64 -0.13 10.42
N ALA A 3 -1.95 -0.58 9.24
CA ALA A 3 -3.33 -0.91 8.99
C ALA A 3 -3.45 -2.24 8.26
N ILE A 4 -4.21 -3.14 8.82
CA ILE A 4 -4.63 -4.36 8.15
C ILE A 4 -6.03 -4.11 7.62
N LEU A 5 -6.18 -4.06 6.32
CA LEU A 5 -7.49 -3.94 5.70
C LEU A 5 -7.79 -5.19 4.88
N ARG A 6 -8.85 -5.92 5.26
CA ARG A 6 -9.39 -7.00 4.44
C ARG A 6 -10.30 -6.42 3.39
N MET A 7 -9.95 -6.61 2.12
CA MET A 7 -10.68 -6.06 1.00
C MET A 7 -11.33 -7.09 0.10
N PRO A 8 -12.55 -6.84 -0.40
CA PRO A 8 -12.97 -7.38 -1.67
C PRO A 8 -12.40 -6.48 -2.78
N MET A 9 -11.36 -6.95 -3.47
CA MET A 9 -10.85 -6.30 -4.68
C MET A 9 -11.77 -6.69 -5.85
N ARG A 10 -12.70 -5.83 -6.23
CA ARG A 10 -13.48 -6.05 -7.47
C ARG A 10 -12.75 -5.42 -8.64
N GLN A 11 -12.47 -6.22 -9.66
CA GLN A 11 -11.70 -5.86 -10.86
C GLN A 11 -12.33 -4.76 -11.73
N ASP A 12 -13.60 -4.45 -11.55
CA ASP A 12 -14.37 -3.60 -12.46
C ASP A 12 -14.42 -2.12 -12.06
N ARG A 13 -13.81 -1.74 -10.90
CA ARG A 13 -13.77 -0.34 -10.46
C ARG A 13 -12.54 -0.01 -9.61
N PRO A 14 -12.03 1.22 -9.76
CA PRO A 14 -10.93 1.66 -8.92
C PRO A 14 -11.35 1.68 -7.45
N ALA A 15 -10.57 1.01 -6.62
CA ALA A 15 -10.63 1.14 -5.17
C ALA A 15 -9.34 1.86 -4.76
N PRO A 16 -9.34 3.19 -4.65
CA PRO A 16 -8.12 3.91 -4.31
C PRO A 16 -7.74 3.69 -2.84
N LEU A 17 -6.47 3.41 -2.63
CA LEU A 17 -5.79 3.61 -1.37
C LEU A 17 -5.31 5.06 -1.35
N ARG A 18 -5.75 5.82 -0.35
CA ARG A 18 -5.33 7.20 -0.14
C ARG A 18 -4.51 7.31 1.10
N LEU A 19 -3.37 7.96 0.97
CA LEU A 19 -2.44 8.20 2.06
C LEU A 19 -2.16 9.70 2.14
N THR A 20 -2.03 10.24 3.34
CA THR A 20 -1.68 11.63 3.56
C THR A 20 -0.64 11.77 4.66
N ASN A 21 0.30 12.66 4.44
CA ASN A 21 1.18 13.20 5.45
C ASN A 21 0.64 14.58 5.82
N ASP A 22 -0.12 14.66 6.91
CA ASP A 22 -0.76 15.92 7.34
C ASP A 22 0.21 16.90 8.02
N GLY A 23 1.48 16.53 8.15
CA GLY A 23 2.50 17.34 8.79
C GLY A 23 2.34 17.51 10.30
N ALA A 24 1.35 16.84 10.92
CA ALA A 24 1.05 17.02 12.33
C ALA A 24 2.06 16.32 13.25
N GLU A 25 2.53 15.14 12.85
CA GLU A 25 3.51 14.35 13.60
C GLU A 25 4.93 14.53 13.06
N SER A 26 5.08 14.77 11.75
CA SER A 26 6.36 15.06 11.11
C SER A 26 6.18 16.15 10.05
N ALA A 27 6.93 17.24 10.17
CA ALA A 27 6.97 18.30 9.15
C ALA A 27 7.85 17.93 7.94
N ALA A 28 8.43 16.74 7.92
CA ALA A 28 9.27 16.23 6.86
C ALA A 28 8.47 15.36 5.87
N ASN A 29 9.05 15.11 4.70
CA ASN A 29 8.55 14.10 3.80
C ASN A 29 8.70 12.72 4.43
N LEU A 30 7.75 11.84 4.17
CA LEU A 30 7.71 10.48 4.70
C LEU A 30 7.67 9.45 3.57
N CYS A 31 8.13 8.26 3.85
CA CYS A 31 7.98 7.09 3.00
C CYS A 31 6.75 6.29 3.42
N ALA A 32 5.83 6.06 2.51
CA ALA A 32 4.76 5.09 2.65
C ALA A 32 5.18 3.77 2.00
N SER A 33 5.52 2.79 2.80
CA SER A 33 5.87 1.45 2.31
C SER A 33 4.66 0.55 2.34
N ILE A 34 4.31 0.02 1.18
CA ILE A 34 3.07 -0.68 0.92
C ILE A 34 3.38 -2.12 0.57
N TYR A 35 2.66 -3.05 1.21
CA TYR A 35 2.79 -4.49 1.02
C TYR A 35 1.41 -5.08 0.77
N VAL A 36 1.26 -5.75 -0.34
CA VAL A 36 -0.01 -6.32 -0.78
C VAL A 36 0.04 -7.83 -0.68
N PHE A 37 -0.88 -8.41 0.07
CA PHE A 37 -1.03 -9.85 0.25
C PHE A 37 -2.36 -10.33 -0.31
N ASP A 38 -2.36 -11.53 -0.85
CA ASP A 38 -3.59 -12.22 -1.23
C ASP A 38 -4.29 -12.90 -0.04
N THR A 39 -5.29 -13.73 -0.31
CA THR A 39 -6.03 -14.46 0.72
C THR A 39 -5.30 -15.70 1.25
N ALA A 40 -4.22 -16.12 0.60
CA ALA A 40 -3.32 -17.18 1.09
C ALA A 40 -2.19 -16.61 1.95
N GLU A 41 -2.23 -15.29 2.23
CA GLU A 41 -1.18 -14.55 2.95
C GLU A 41 0.16 -14.49 2.19
N GLU A 42 0.12 -14.69 0.87
CA GLU A 42 1.29 -14.54 0.01
C GLU A 42 1.43 -13.09 -0.43
N MET A 43 2.66 -12.54 -0.31
CA MET A 43 2.95 -11.19 -0.79
C MET A 43 2.94 -11.17 -2.31
N GLN A 44 2.06 -10.37 -2.88
CA GLN A 44 1.91 -10.23 -4.32
C GLN A 44 2.72 -9.07 -4.89
N GLU A 45 2.76 -7.96 -4.18
CA GLU A 45 3.53 -6.77 -4.57
C GLU A 45 4.00 -5.99 -3.34
N CYS A 46 5.11 -5.27 -3.47
CA CYS A 46 5.58 -4.31 -2.51
C CYS A 46 6.22 -3.09 -3.19
N CYS A 47 6.07 -1.91 -2.61
CA CYS A 47 6.73 -0.68 -3.03
C CYS A 47 6.80 0.33 -1.89
N SER A 48 7.57 1.41 -2.09
CA SER A 48 7.63 2.52 -1.14
C SER A 48 7.57 3.83 -1.90
N CYS A 49 6.62 4.68 -1.54
CA CYS A 49 6.33 5.95 -2.19
C CYS A 49 6.63 7.11 -1.23
N GLU A 50 7.25 8.17 -1.74
CA GLU A 50 7.41 9.40 -0.97
C GLU A 50 6.08 10.15 -0.90
N VAL A 51 5.73 10.63 0.30
CA VAL A 51 4.60 11.52 0.55
C VAL A 51 5.14 12.80 1.16
N THR A 52 5.07 13.89 0.41
CA THR A 52 5.58 15.18 0.85
C THR A 52 4.83 15.70 2.08
N ALA A 53 5.47 16.57 2.85
CA ALA A 53 4.81 17.22 3.99
C ALA A 53 3.55 17.96 3.53
N ASN A 54 2.43 17.74 4.19
CA ASN A 54 1.09 18.18 3.79
C ASN A 54 0.64 17.63 2.43
N GLY A 55 1.31 16.58 1.96
CA GLY A 55 1.02 15.93 0.69
C GLY A 55 0.02 14.78 0.82
N TYR A 56 -0.37 14.29 -0.32
CA TYR A 56 -1.36 13.24 -0.46
C TYR A 56 -0.99 12.32 -1.64
N LEU A 57 -1.28 11.04 -1.47
CA LEU A 57 -1.01 10.00 -2.45
C LEU A 57 -2.31 9.22 -2.70
N ASP A 58 -2.72 9.11 -3.95
CA ASP A 58 -3.87 8.31 -4.39
C ASP A 58 -3.37 7.16 -5.28
N LEU A 59 -3.55 5.92 -4.83
CA LEU A 59 -3.10 4.73 -5.52
C LEU A 59 -4.29 3.83 -5.83
N SER A 60 -4.51 3.56 -7.09
CA SER A 60 -5.48 2.55 -7.52
C SER A 60 -4.97 1.16 -7.14
N VAL A 61 -5.78 0.40 -6.40
CA VAL A 61 -5.42 -0.99 -6.08
C VAL A 61 -5.17 -1.80 -7.36
N ASN A 62 -5.99 -1.61 -8.40
CA ASN A 62 -5.93 -2.41 -9.62
C ASN A 62 -4.79 -2.03 -10.58
N THR A 63 -4.39 -0.76 -10.61
CA THR A 63 -3.44 -0.24 -11.61
C THR A 63 -2.10 0.14 -11.02
N ASN A 64 -2.01 0.32 -9.71
CA ASN A 64 -0.77 0.64 -9.01
C ASN A 64 -0.29 -0.48 -8.09
N LEU A 65 -1.21 -1.09 -7.33
CA LEU A 65 -0.87 -1.99 -6.24
C LEU A 65 -0.99 -3.49 -6.57
N ILE A 66 -1.69 -3.86 -7.65
CA ILE A 66 -1.76 -5.23 -8.18
C ILE A 66 -1.61 -5.25 -9.70
N ASN A 67 -0.79 -4.33 -10.23
CA ASN A 67 -0.55 -4.22 -11.65
C ASN A 67 0.44 -5.25 -12.19
N ASN A 68 1.34 -5.71 -11.34
CA ASN A 68 2.46 -6.57 -11.70
C ASN A 68 2.70 -7.68 -10.66
N ILE A 69 1.64 -8.41 -10.32
CA ILE A 69 1.63 -9.42 -9.26
C ILE A 69 2.69 -10.51 -9.45
N LEU A 70 3.19 -11.06 -8.33
CA LEU A 70 4.19 -12.11 -8.33
C LEU A 70 3.68 -13.41 -8.95
N ASP A 71 2.46 -13.82 -8.62
CA ASP A 71 1.80 -14.94 -9.26
C ASP A 71 1.12 -14.51 -10.57
N HIS A 72 1.73 -14.83 -11.69
CA HIS A 72 1.30 -14.46 -13.04
C HIS A 72 -0.07 -15.02 -13.48
N GLY A 73 -0.77 -15.75 -12.63
CA GLY A 73 -2.05 -16.38 -13.00
C GLY A 73 -3.19 -15.39 -13.08
N THR A 74 -3.80 -15.07 -11.96
CA THR A 74 -5.01 -14.24 -11.88
C THR A 74 -4.85 -13.21 -10.77
N LYS A 75 -5.15 -11.95 -11.09
CA LYS A 75 -5.14 -10.89 -10.07
C LYS A 75 -6.03 -11.27 -8.89
N PRO A 76 -5.54 -11.15 -7.65
CA PRO A 76 -6.33 -11.46 -6.49
C PRO A 76 -7.55 -10.53 -6.43
N THR A 77 -8.72 -11.11 -6.14
CA THR A 77 -9.98 -10.35 -5.97
C THR A 77 -10.21 -9.92 -4.52
N ARG A 78 -9.37 -10.39 -3.62
CA ARG A 78 -9.39 -10.09 -2.18
C ARG A 78 -7.96 -10.17 -1.66
N GLY A 79 -7.67 -9.40 -0.62
CA GLY A 79 -6.35 -9.43 0.00
C GLY A 79 -6.25 -8.48 1.18
N ILE A 80 -5.04 -8.27 1.62
CA ILE A 80 -4.69 -7.38 2.73
C ILE A 80 -3.65 -6.40 2.21
N ILE A 81 -3.79 -5.13 2.53
CA ILE A 81 -2.75 -4.14 2.34
C ILE A 81 -2.22 -3.76 3.71
N LYS A 82 -0.90 -3.83 3.86
CA LYS A 82 -0.18 -3.29 5.01
C LYS A 82 0.59 -2.06 4.55
N GLU A 83 0.57 -1.02 5.38
CA GLU A 83 1.32 0.21 5.13
C GLU A 83 2.21 0.51 6.33
N LEU A 84 3.45 0.91 6.07
CA LEU A 84 4.42 1.37 7.03
C LEU A 84 4.88 2.77 6.69
N SER A 85 4.75 3.66 7.65
CA SER A 85 5.31 5.00 7.56
C SER A 85 6.76 5.02 8.05
N GLY A 86 7.61 5.71 7.33
CA GLY A 86 9.02 5.87 7.67
C GLY A 86 9.62 7.19 7.20
N VAL A 87 10.80 7.51 7.68
CA VAL A 87 11.53 8.70 7.22
C VAL A 87 12.07 8.51 5.80
N VAL A 88 12.11 9.57 5.02
CA VAL A 88 12.86 9.58 3.76
C VAL A 88 14.35 9.52 4.08
N PRO A 89 15.08 8.50 3.60
CA PRO A 89 16.49 8.38 3.90
C PRO A 89 17.31 9.48 3.20
N PRO A 90 18.57 9.73 3.61
CA PRO A 90 19.44 10.73 2.98
C PRO A 90 19.66 10.53 1.48
N SER A 91 19.46 9.33 0.96
CA SER A 91 19.49 9.03 -0.48
C SER A 91 18.31 9.64 -1.25
N GLY A 92 17.25 10.06 -0.56
CA GLY A 92 16.01 10.54 -1.16
C GLY A 92 15.15 9.43 -1.78
N VAL A 93 15.53 8.16 -1.62
CA VAL A 93 14.82 7.03 -2.24
C VAL A 93 14.18 6.17 -1.17
N CYS A 94 12.85 6.15 -1.15
CA CYS A 94 12.10 5.26 -0.29
C CYS A 94 12.31 3.79 -0.70
N ASN A 95 12.62 2.95 0.28
CA ASN A 95 12.89 1.53 0.05
C ASN A 95 12.04 0.67 1.00
N PRO A 96 11.14 -0.18 0.49
CA PRO A 96 10.27 -1.00 1.33
C PRO A 96 11.01 -2.13 2.09
N THR A 97 12.30 -2.36 1.78
CA THR A 97 13.13 -3.36 2.45
C THR A 97 14.12 -2.76 3.47
N ALA A 98 14.07 -1.44 3.69
CA ALA A 98 14.98 -0.75 4.58
C ALA A 98 14.34 0.54 5.13
N ILE A 99 13.31 0.38 5.96
CA ILE A 99 12.57 1.51 6.52
C ILE A 99 13.09 1.86 7.91
N ILE A 100 13.27 3.14 8.15
CA ILE A 100 13.37 3.68 9.52
C ILE A 100 11.98 4.20 9.87
N LEU A 101 11.30 3.49 10.77
CA LEU A 101 9.91 3.78 11.12
C LEU A 101 9.75 5.19 11.69
N GLU A 102 8.76 5.91 11.20
CA GLU A 102 8.34 7.22 11.67
C GLU A 102 6.83 7.32 11.54
N ASN A 103 6.17 7.94 12.50
CA ASN A 103 4.73 8.17 12.45
C ASN A 103 4.42 9.39 11.58
N GLY A 104 3.20 9.44 11.03
CA GLY A 104 2.71 10.66 10.36
C GLY A 104 1.89 10.41 9.11
N ILE A 105 1.92 9.20 8.55
CA ILE A 105 1.03 8.86 7.44
C ILE A 105 -0.29 8.34 8.00
N LYS A 106 -1.38 8.89 7.45
CA LYS A 106 -2.75 8.43 7.67
C LYS A 106 -3.31 7.96 6.34
N GLY A 107 -4.12 6.92 6.38
CA GLY A 107 -4.65 6.36 5.16
C GLY A 107 -6.08 5.86 5.29
N TRP A 108 -6.72 5.75 4.15
CA TRP A 108 -8.03 5.10 4.01
C TRP A 108 -8.20 4.50 2.63
N LEU A 109 -9.08 3.53 2.57
CA LEU A 109 -9.46 2.86 1.35
C LEU A 109 -10.90 3.17 0.99
N THR A 110 -11.12 3.49 -0.28
CA THR A 110 -12.46 3.67 -0.82
C THR A 110 -12.97 2.35 -1.39
N HIS A 111 -14.09 1.87 -0.87
CA HIS A 111 -14.82 0.75 -1.43
C HIS A 111 -15.93 1.25 -2.34
N VAL A 112 -15.97 0.75 -3.57
CA VAL A 112 -17.02 1.03 -4.52
C VAL A 112 -17.94 -0.20 -4.60
N GLN A 113 -19.18 -0.06 -4.17
CA GLN A 113 -20.16 -1.12 -4.21
C GLN A 113 -21.25 -0.80 -5.22
N LYS A 114 -21.63 -1.78 -6.04
CA LYS A 114 -22.78 -1.65 -6.92
C LYS A 114 -24.05 -1.66 -6.06
N ALA A 115 -24.84 -0.62 -6.14
CA ALA A 115 -26.13 -0.55 -5.48
C ALA A 115 -27.18 -1.43 -6.19
N ALA A 116 -28.29 -1.72 -5.50
CA ALA A 116 -29.38 -2.53 -6.06
C ALA A 116 -30.01 -1.89 -7.32
N THR A 117 -30.02 -0.56 -7.39
CA THR A 117 -30.51 0.17 -8.57
C THR A 117 -29.44 0.20 -9.65
N ALA A 118 -29.78 -0.24 -10.84
CA ALA A 118 -28.86 -0.26 -11.98
C ALA A 118 -28.27 1.15 -12.25
N GLY A 119 -26.95 1.21 -12.41
CA GLY A 119 -26.23 2.46 -12.66
C GLY A 119 -25.90 3.29 -11.43
N THR A 120 -26.35 2.90 -10.23
CA THR A 120 -25.99 3.57 -8.98
C THR A 120 -24.91 2.80 -8.21
N PHE A 121 -24.12 3.55 -7.42
CA PHE A 121 -23.00 3.01 -6.64
C PHE A 121 -23.02 3.60 -5.23
N SER A 122 -22.65 2.78 -4.27
CA SER A 122 -22.34 3.22 -2.92
C SER A 122 -20.83 3.30 -2.76
N LEU A 123 -20.37 4.37 -2.17
CA LEU A 123 -18.98 4.56 -1.77
C LEU A 123 -18.91 4.44 -0.26
N THR A 124 -17.95 3.66 0.21
CA THR A 124 -17.64 3.56 1.65
C THR A 124 -16.14 3.74 1.82
N GLU A 125 -15.76 4.65 2.67
CA GLU A 125 -14.37 4.86 3.06
C GLU A 125 -14.09 4.17 4.38
N THR A 126 -13.02 3.39 4.43
CA THR A 126 -12.57 2.69 5.63
C THR A 126 -11.17 3.19 5.96
N PRO A 127 -10.98 3.81 7.14
CA PRO A 127 -9.64 4.21 7.54
C PRO A 127 -8.76 2.98 7.75
N LEU A 128 -7.48 3.15 7.47
CA LEU A 128 -6.47 2.20 7.89
C LEU A 128 -6.43 2.21 9.42
N THR A 129 -6.41 1.03 10.04
CA THR A 129 -6.37 0.91 11.50
C THR A 129 -4.96 0.63 11.97
N ASP A 130 -4.57 1.29 13.05
CA ASP A 130 -3.28 1.04 13.67
C ASP A 130 -3.21 -0.38 14.22
N SER A 131 -2.08 -1.01 14.01
CA SER A 131 -1.77 -2.31 14.54
C SER A 131 -0.34 -2.32 15.11
N VAL A 132 -0.07 -3.24 16.00
CA VAL A 132 1.29 -3.41 16.56
C VAL A 132 2.10 -4.31 15.64
N LEU A 133 3.24 -3.82 15.19
CA LEU A 133 4.22 -4.60 14.43
C LEU A 133 5.18 -5.31 15.37
N SER A 134 5.20 -6.62 15.34
CA SER A 134 6.29 -7.36 15.98
C SER A 134 7.57 -7.27 15.14
N GLY A 135 8.73 -7.27 15.80
CA GLY A 135 10.00 -7.28 15.07
C GLY A 135 10.14 -8.50 14.15
N THR A 136 9.56 -9.63 14.53
CA THR A 136 9.53 -10.84 13.69
C THR A 136 8.69 -10.62 12.43
N GLU A 137 7.51 -10.04 12.57
CA GLU A 137 6.64 -9.75 11.42
C GLU A 137 7.30 -8.77 10.45
N TRP A 138 7.95 -7.73 10.98
CA TRP A 138 8.70 -6.79 10.18
C TRP A 138 9.78 -7.48 9.34
N ILE A 139 10.72 -8.15 10.00
CA ILE A 139 11.89 -8.72 9.35
C ILE A 139 11.50 -9.84 8.38
N TYR A 140 10.76 -10.84 8.85
CA TYR A 140 10.53 -12.05 8.07
C TYR A 140 9.36 -11.94 7.08
N ASN A 141 8.30 -11.22 7.43
CA ASN A 141 7.11 -11.20 6.58
C ASN A 141 7.06 -10.00 5.62
N LEU A 142 7.72 -8.90 5.95
CA LEU A 142 7.69 -7.71 5.10
C LEU A 142 9.02 -7.48 4.40
N GLU A 143 10.10 -7.29 5.16
CA GLU A 143 11.40 -6.93 4.62
C GLU A 143 12.01 -8.07 3.78
N GLU A 144 12.12 -9.29 4.34
CA GLU A 144 12.72 -10.42 3.62
C GLU A 144 11.87 -10.83 2.41
N THR A 145 10.55 -10.90 2.56
CA THR A 145 9.68 -11.28 1.44
C THR A 145 9.70 -10.23 0.33
N CYS A 146 9.67 -8.94 0.68
CA CYS A 146 9.79 -7.88 -0.31
C CYS A 146 11.19 -7.87 -0.96
N SER A 147 12.25 -8.10 -0.19
CA SER A 147 13.61 -8.25 -0.73
C SER A 147 13.71 -9.43 -1.70
N PHE A 148 13.07 -10.54 -1.39
CA PHE A 148 13.00 -11.69 -2.30
C PHE A 148 12.29 -11.29 -3.61
N VAL A 149 11.12 -10.68 -3.53
CA VAL A 149 10.36 -10.20 -4.69
C VAL A 149 11.21 -9.28 -5.56
N GLN A 150 11.88 -8.30 -4.96
CA GLN A 150 12.73 -7.35 -5.68
C GLN A 150 13.97 -8.05 -6.31
N SER A 151 14.51 -9.09 -5.67
CA SER A 151 15.68 -9.82 -6.15
C SER A 151 15.43 -10.66 -7.40
N LEU A 152 14.17 -10.93 -7.75
CA LEU A 152 13.83 -11.67 -8.96
C LEU A 152 14.25 -10.93 -10.24
N GLY A 153 14.50 -9.62 -10.17
CA GLY A 153 15.04 -8.81 -11.27
C GLY A 153 14.14 -8.70 -12.50
N THR A 154 12.93 -9.21 -12.42
CA THR A 154 11.93 -9.20 -13.50
C THR A 154 11.02 -7.97 -13.46
N GLY A 155 11.08 -7.19 -12.36
CA GLY A 155 10.12 -6.16 -12.04
C GLY A 155 8.77 -6.69 -11.54
N THR A 156 8.54 -7.99 -11.62
CA THR A 156 7.34 -8.64 -11.08
C THR A 156 7.30 -8.49 -9.55
N GLY A 157 6.13 -8.23 -8.99
CA GLY A 157 5.95 -8.03 -7.55
C GLY A 157 6.34 -6.63 -7.05
N VAL A 158 6.65 -5.70 -7.95
CA VAL A 158 6.95 -4.30 -7.59
C VAL A 158 5.79 -3.42 -8.00
N CYS A 159 5.10 -2.84 -7.02
CA CYS A 159 4.01 -1.90 -7.27
C CYS A 159 4.51 -0.51 -7.71
N SER A 160 3.62 0.28 -8.30
CA SER A 160 3.95 1.56 -8.91
C SER A 160 3.51 2.73 -8.04
N CYS A 161 4.44 3.65 -7.76
CA CYS A 161 4.14 4.97 -7.19
C CYS A 161 3.79 6.02 -8.28
N ALA A 162 3.76 5.63 -9.55
CA ALA A 162 3.35 6.51 -10.63
C ALA A 162 1.89 6.93 -10.42
N ASP A 163 1.59 8.20 -10.54
CA ASP A 163 0.34 8.89 -10.22
C ASP A 163 0.21 9.38 -8.75
N ALA A 164 1.31 9.38 -7.99
CA ALA A 164 1.40 10.22 -6.82
C ALA A 164 1.27 11.67 -7.29
N GLY A 165 0.07 12.23 -7.21
CA GLY A 165 -0.15 13.62 -7.59
C GLY A 165 0.71 14.54 -6.72
N ASP A 166 1.53 15.36 -7.36
CA ASP A 166 2.15 16.53 -6.75
C ASP A 166 1.09 17.55 -6.33
#